data_799161acb3938b3fadde716d3d39db46
#
_entry.id   799161acb3938b3fadde716d3d39db46
#
_cell.length_a   1.000
_cell.length_b   1.000
_cell.length_c   1.000
_cell.angle_alpha   90.00
_cell.angle_beta   90.00
_cell.angle_gamma   90.00
#
_symmetry.space_group_name_H-M   'P 1'
#
loop_
_entity.id
_entity.type
_entity.pdbx_description
1 polymer ?
#
loop_
_entity_poly.entity_id
_entity_poly.type
_entity_poly.pdbx_seq_one_letter_code
_entity_poly.pdbx_strand_id
1 'polypeptide(L)'
;MTSASRFQHSLAAFMAASIAAGAVVVPTTAIAQQQTTCTDDKAVFKVTGGEFEWDFRDSWNKYIHGKIAQGTSELTGGITNLNEANKAQSNYKFVASKGASTSANQAELNVDGTMHYQGHKHGDNYVLDNTFSNFNLKAEGSKLELYADVHYRKYVDSNTAGEWQEAKQIKVSEWTLKEPLALKAGDVAFASNGRGKFGSQDVINALGGFYKDDIHTGAITGKVKVSRECPPV
;
A
#
# COMPACT_ATOMS: atom_id res chain seq x y z
N MET A 1 34.66 -12.38 -49.42
CA MET A 1 35.80 -11.52 -49.03
C MET A 1 35.74 -11.43 -47.53
N THR A 2 36.28 -12.41 -46.82
CA THR A 2 37.61 -12.56 -46.20
C THR A 2 38.02 -11.36 -45.34
N SER A 3 38.03 -11.48 -44.03
CA SER A 3 39.27 -11.52 -43.30
C SER A 3 39.04 -11.90 -41.79
N ALA A 4 39.66 -13.01 -41.42
CA ALA A 4 39.86 -13.40 -40.04
C ALA A 4 41.13 -12.74 -39.52
N SER A 5 41.17 -12.38 -38.23
CA SER A 5 42.45 -12.13 -37.56
C SER A 5 42.44 -12.82 -36.19
N ARG A 6 43.32 -13.86 -36.15
CA ARG A 6 43.76 -14.52 -34.91
C ARG A 6 44.92 -13.71 -34.33
N PHE A 7 44.98 -13.57 -33.04
CA PHE A 7 46.25 -13.34 -32.35
C PHE A 7 46.39 -14.28 -31.14
N GLN A 8 47.63 -14.83 -31.13
CA GLN A 8 48.10 -15.93 -30.29
C GLN A 8 48.68 -15.48 -28.95
N HIS A 9 48.56 -16.37 -28.01
CA HIS A 9 49.44 -16.76 -26.91
C HIS A 9 50.60 -15.85 -26.42
N SER A 10 50.65 -15.69 -25.09
CA SER A 10 51.93 -15.71 -24.37
C SER A 10 51.73 -16.31 -22.98
N LEU A 11 52.28 -17.49 -22.76
CA LEU A 11 52.57 -18.07 -21.44
C LEU A 11 53.73 -17.27 -20.83
N ALA A 12 53.58 -16.91 -19.56
CA ALA A 12 54.72 -16.60 -18.70
C ALA A 12 54.56 -17.39 -17.40
N ALA A 13 55.37 -18.39 -17.27
CA ALA A 13 55.59 -19.14 -16.05
C ALA A 13 56.48 -18.32 -15.12
N PHE A 14 56.11 -18.16 -13.86
CA PHE A 14 57.00 -17.74 -12.79
C PHE A 14 56.91 -18.72 -11.63
N MET A 15 58.12 -19.13 -11.26
CA MET A 15 58.42 -20.14 -10.25
C MET A 15 58.14 -19.69 -8.83
N ALA A 16 57.98 -20.71 -8.03
CA ALA A 16 57.76 -20.81 -6.60
C ALA A 16 58.70 -19.96 -5.71
N ALA A 17 58.13 -19.46 -4.62
CA ALA A 17 58.85 -19.31 -3.37
C ALA A 17 57.91 -19.73 -2.23
N SER A 18 58.19 -20.84 -1.63
CA SER A 18 57.51 -21.39 -0.45
C SER A 18 57.90 -20.56 0.78
N ILE A 19 56.96 -19.81 1.34
CA ILE A 19 57.08 -19.30 2.70
C ILE A 19 56.01 -20.02 3.53
N ALA A 20 56.47 -20.94 4.37
CA ALA A 20 55.66 -21.58 5.39
C ALA A 20 55.39 -20.57 6.49
N ALA A 21 54.27 -19.83 6.39
CA ALA A 21 53.70 -19.07 7.49
C ALA A 21 52.63 -19.93 8.15
N GLY A 22 52.84 -20.30 9.38
CA GLY A 22 51.90 -21.08 10.19
C GLY A 22 50.58 -20.33 10.29
N ALA A 23 49.56 -20.81 9.58
CA ALA A 23 48.21 -20.37 9.73
C ALA A 23 47.69 -20.90 11.06
N VAL A 24 47.60 -20.02 12.07
CA VAL A 24 46.79 -20.27 13.25
C VAL A 24 45.35 -20.31 12.74
N VAL A 25 44.83 -21.51 12.55
CA VAL A 25 43.39 -21.72 12.32
C VAL A 25 42.69 -21.40 13.66
N VAL A 26 42.24 -20.16 13.81
CA VAL A 26 41.27 -19.83 14.86
C VAL A 26 39.97 -20.53 14.43
N PRO A 27 39.44 -21.49 15.21
CA PRO A 27 38.14 -22.03 14.90
C PRO A 27 37.13 -20.88 15.07
N THR A 28 36.65 -20.32 13.96
CA THR A 28 35.44 -19.53 13.97
C THR A 28 34.32 -20.49 14.36
N THR A 29 34.00 -20.53 15.67
CA THR A 29 32.75 -21.10 16.13
C THR A 29 31.66 -20.27 15.44
N ALA A 30 31.14 -20.80 14.34
CA ALA A 30 29.85 -20.34 13.82
C ALA A 30 28.86 -20.58 14.96
N ILE A 31 28.50 -19.51 15.65
CA ILE A 31 27.34 -19.53 16.55
C ILE A 31 26.17 -19.76 15.59
N ALA A 32 25.81 -21.03 15.39
CA ALA A 32 24.53 -21.36 14.80
C ALA A 32 23.49 -20.67 15.68
N GLN A 33 22.86 -19.61 15.17
CA GLN A 33 21.69 -19.06 15.79
C GLN A 33 20.70 -20.23 15.93
N GLN A 34 20.59 -20.74 17.12
CA GLN A 34 19.59 -21.75 17.48
C GLN A 34 18.25 -21.07 17.18
N GLN A 35 17.68 -21.40 16.05
CA GLN A 35 16.30 -21.01 15.72
C GLN A 35 15.44 -21.72 16.76
N THR A 36 15.05 -21.00 17.81
CA THR A 36 14.16 -21.52 18.84
C THR A 36 12.85 -21.89 18.16
N THR A 37 12.64 -23.19 17.96
CA THR A 37 11.35 -23.69 17.48
C THR A 37 10.37 -23.69 18.66
N CYS A 38 9.31 -22.95 18.54
CA CYS A 38 8.18 -22.98 19.47
C CYS A 38 6.95 -23.55 18.79
N THR A 39 6.01 -24.05 19.55
CA THR A 39 4.67 -24.42 19.06
C THR A 39 3.86 -23.18 18.71
N ASP A 40 2.84 -23.29 17.86
CA ASP A 40 2.08 -22.13 17.35
C ASP A 40 1.32 -21.38 18.46
N ASP A 41 0.94 -22.07 19.53
CA ASP A 41 0.35 -21.46 20.73
C ASP A 41 1.29 -20.52 21.49
N LYS A 42 2.61 -20.66 21.30
CA LYS A 42 3.64 -19.80 21.87
C LYS A 42 4.26 -18.83 20.88
N ALA A 43 3.95 -18.98 19.60
CA ALA A 43 4.48 -18.12 18.56
C ALA A 43 3.78 -16.75 18.55
N VAL A 44 4.56 -15.71 18.29
CA VAL A 44 4.05 -14.37 18.01
C VAL A 44 4.04 -14.16 16.49
N PHE A 45 2.90 -13.82 15.94
CA PHE A 45 2.74 -13.50 14.53
C PHE A 45 2.80 -11.99 14.37
N LYS A 46 3.77 -11.50 13.59
CA LYS A 46 3.95 -10.07 13.31
C LYS A 46 3.66 -9.76 11.86
N VAL A 47 2.79 -8.81 11.63
CA VAL A 47 2.58 -8.23 10.30
C VAL A 47 3.77 -7.34 9.97
N THR A 48 4.45 -7.62 8.87
CA THR A 48 5.65 -6.90 8.42
C THR A 48 5.39 -5.99 7.22
N GLY A 49 4.23 -6.17 6.55
CA GLY A 49 3.81 -5.42 5.39
C GLY A 49 2.63 -6.09 4.71
N GLY A 50 2.36 -5.71 3.47
CA GLY A 50 1.28 -6.26 2.68
C GLY A 50 0.90 -5.37 1.52
N GLU A 51 -0.18 -5.73 0.86
CA GLU A 51 -0.76 -4.95 -0.22
C GLU A 51 -2.27 -5.17 -0.26
N PHE A 52 -3.00 -4.21 -0.81
CA PHE A 52 -4.42 -4.37 -1.06
C PHE A 52 -4.85 -3.63 -2.32
N GLU A 53 -5.96 -4.09 -2.89
CA GLU A 53 -6.63 -3.48 -4.02
C GLU A 53 -8.00 -3.00 -3.57
N TRP A 54 -8.32 -1.78 -3.90
CA TRP A 54 -9.57 -1.14 -3.55
C TRP A 54 -10.26 -0.59 -4.79
N ASP A 55 -11.45 -1.07 -5.05
CA ASP A 55 -12.35 -0.48 -6.04
C ASP A 55 -13.05 0.73 -5.40
N PHE A 56 -12.38 1.89 -5.51
CA PHE A 56 -12.81 3.10 -4.80
C PHE A 56 -14.23 3.54 -5.19
N ARG A 57 -14.38 4.20 -6.32
CA ARG A 57 -15.66 4.71 -6.80
C ARG A 57 -15.59 5.11 -8.27
N ASP A 58 -16.03 4.26 -9.17
CA ASP A 58 -16.01 4.53 -10.61
C ASP A 58 -16.78 5.81 -11.00
N SER A 59 -17.92 6.08 -10.34
CA SER A 59 -18.69 7.30 -10.63
C SER A 59 -17.92 8.57 -10.31
N TRP A 60 -17.03 8.56 -9.29
CA TRP A 60 -16.12 9.64 -8.98
C TRP A 60 -15.07 9.83 -10.08
N ASN A 61 -14.41 8.75 -10.48
CA ASN A 61 -13.40 8.81 -11.54
C ASN A 61 -14.00 9.25 -12.88
N LYS A 62 -15.19 8.73 -13.23
CA LYS A 62 -15.93 9.17 -14.42
C LYS A 62 -16.27 10.65 -14.36
N TYR A 63 -16.65 11.17 -13.21
CA TYR A 63 -16.95 12.57 -13.01
C TYR A 63 -15.69 13.43 -13.15
N ILE A 64 -14.61 13.11 -12.42
CA ILE A 64 -13.35 13.86 -12.45
C ILE A 64 -12.76 13.91 -13.87
N HIS A 65 -12.63 12.77 -14.53
CA HIS A 65 -12.00 12.69 -15.87
C HIS A 65 -12.97 12.91 -17.02
N GLY A 66 -14.25 13.11 -16.70
CA GLY A 66 -15.31 13.32 -17.69
C GLY A 66 -15.43 14.76 -18.16
N LYS A 67 -16.40 14.99 -19.06
CA LYS A 67 -16.65 16.30 -19.67
C LYS A 67 -17.17 17.35 -18.67
N ILE A 68 -17.64 16.94 -17.49
CA ILE A 68 -18.21 17.84 -16.50
C ILE A 68 -17.11 18.52 -15.69
N ALA A 69 -16.28 17.75 -14.99
CA ALA A 69 -15.22 18.30 -14.16
C ALA A 69 -13.93 18.59 -14.96
N GLN A 70 -13.68 17.88 -16.08
CA GLN A 70 -12.49 18.01 -16.93
C GLN A 70 -11.19 18.04 -16.14
N GLY A 71 -11.14 17.17 -15.14
CA GLY A 71 -10.12 17.16 -14.11
C GLY A 71 -9.03 16.16 -14.35
N THR A 72 -8.17 16.07 -13.34
CA THR A 72 -7.02 15.17 -13.29
C THR A 72 -6.97 14.40 -11.98
N SER A 73 -6.22 13.32 -11.98
CA SER A 73 -5.80 12.64 -10.74
C SER A 73 -4.32 12.32 -10.81
N GLU A 74 -3.66 12.43 -9.68
CA GLU A 74 -2.26 12.07 -9.48
C GLU A 74 -2.15 11.11 -8.32
N LEU A 75 -1.37 10.05 -8.49
CA LEU A 75 -1.09 9.04 -7.49
C LEU A 75 0.41 9.03 -7.21
N THR A 76 0.79 8.92 -5.95
CA THR A 76 2.21 8.87 -5.56
C THR A 76 2.49 7.75 -4.57
N GLY A 77 3.78 7.48 -4.35
CA GLY A 77 4.23 6.51 -3.35
C GLY A 77 3.79 5.08 -3.67
N GLY A 78 3.27 4.39 -2.67
CA GLY A 78 2.81 3.01 -2.78
C GLY A 78 1.45 2.81 -3.45
N ILE A 79 0.91 3.82 -4.17
CA ILE A 79 -0.45 3.79 -4.75
C ILE A 79 -0.36 3.84 -6.27
N THR A 80 -1.04 2.90 -6.94
CA THR A 80 -1.11 2.84 -8.41
C THR A 80 -2.55 2.55 -8.86
N ASN A 81 -2.93 3.05 -10.03
CA ASN A 81 -4.19 2.67 -10.67
C ASN A 81 -3.96 1.41 -11.52
N LEU A 82 -4.71 0.36 -11.28
CA LEU A 82 -4.63 -0.89 -12.05
C LEU A 82 -5.24 -0.75 -13.46
N ASN A 83 -5.95 0.33 -13.71
CA ASN A 83 -6.61 0.63 -14.98
C ASN A 83 -6.07 1.94 -15.59
N GLU A 84 -4.76 2.13 -15.67
CA GLU A 84 -4.13 3.36 -16.17
C GLU A 84 -4.63 3.79 -17.54
N ALA A 85 -4.92 2.83 -18.44
CA ALA A 85 -5.46 3.10 -19.76
C ALA A 85 -6.92 3.62 -19.73
N ASN A 86 -7.65 3.40 -18.63
CA ASN A 86 -9.02 3.87 -18.46
C ASN A 86 -9.21 4.54 -17.09
N LYS A 87 -8.84 5.80 -17.01
CA LYS A 87 -8.94 6.60 -15.77
C LYS A 87 -10.36 6.76 -15.20
N ALA A 88 -11.38 6.38 -15.97
CA ALA A 88 -12.76 6.33 -15.46
C ALA A 88 -13.03 5.16 -14.52
N GLN A 89 -12.14 4.18 -14.46
CA GLN A 89 -12.19 3.08 -13.49
C GLN A 89 -11.32 3.40 -12.28
N SER A 90 -11.76 2.98 -11.12
CA SER A 90 -11.20 3.39 -9.83
C SER A 90 -10.61 2.23 -9.03
N ASN A 91 -10.00 1.28 -9.68
CA ASN A 91 -9.35 0.16 -9.00
C ASN A 91 -7.88 0.49 -8.72
N TYR A 92 -7.58 0.70 -7.45
CA TYR A 92 -6.26 1.13 -6.97
C TYR A 92 -5.58 0.03 -6.18
N LYS A 93 -4.29 -0.16 -6.44
CA LYS A 93 -3.41 -1.00 -5.64
C LYS A 93 -2.64 -0.13 -4.66
N PHE A 94 -2.58 -0.56 -3.42
CA PHE A 94 -1.84 0.03 -2.32
C PHE A 94 -0.79 -0.96 -1.84
N VAL A 95 0.47 -0.53 -1.77
CA VAL A 95 1.59 -1.32 -1.24
C VAL A 95 2.02 -0.71 0.08
N ALA A 96 1.91 -1.48 1.16
CA ALA A 96 2.26 -0.99 2.49
C ALA A 96 3.77 -0.88 2.66
N SER A 97 4.21 0.26 3.18
CA SER A 97 5.59 0.53 3.61
C SER A 97 5.90 -0.12 4.96
N LYS A 98 4.88 -0.29 5.80
CA LYS A 98 4.98 -0.89 7.15
C LYS A 98 3.73 -1.70 7.47
N GLY A 99 3.92 -2.72 8.32
CA GLY A 99 2.85 -3.48 8.92
C GLY A 99 3.01 -3.58 10.43
N ALA A 100 1.91 -3.79 11.15
CA ALA A 100 1.89 -4.05 12.58
C ALA A 100 0.77 -5.03 12.94
N SER A 101 0.92 -5.71 14.07
CA SER A 101 -0.12 -6.53 14.68
C SER A 101 0.08 -6.57 16.19
N THR A 102 -1.01 -6.65 16.94
CA THR A 102 -1.00 -6.75 18.42
C THR A 102 -1.57 -8.07 18.91
N SER A 103 -2.26 -8.80 18.03
CA SER A 103 -2.84 -10.11 18.32
C SER A 103 -2.97 -10.94 17.04
N ALA A 104 -3.32 -12.21 17.15
CA ALA A 104 -3.43 -13.14 16.02
C ALA A 104 -4.60 -12.84 15.06
N ASN A 105 -5.51 -11.94 15.42
CA ASN A 105 -6.65 -11.55 14.60
C ASN A 105 -6.65 -10.05 14.26
N GLN A 106 -5.52 -9.35 14.45
CA GLN A 106 -5.36 -7.93 14.15
C GLN A 106 -4.20 -7.69 13.20
N ALA A 107 -4.40 -6.78 12.26
CA ALA A 107 -3.35 -6.31 11.35
C ALA A 107 -3.55 -4.83 11.05
N GLU A 108 -2.44 -4.12 10.92
CA GLU A 108 -2.38 -2.76 10.41
C GLU A 108 -1.41 -2.71 9.22
N LEU A 109 -1.79 -1.98 8.18
CA LEU A 109 -0.95 -1.68 7.03
C LEU A 109 -0.90 -0.17 6.82
N ASN A 110 0.30 0.40 6.85
CA ASN A 110 0.53 1.81 6.56
C ASN A 110 1.05 1.97 5.12
N VAL A 111 0.44 2.82 4.34
CA VAL A 111 0.83 3.11 2.96
C VAL A 111 1.25 4.57 2.84
N ASP A 112 2.51 4.77 2.48
CA ASP A 112 3.04 6.09 2.15
C ASP A 112 2.68 6.41 0.70
N GLY A 113 1.89 7.46 0.49
CA GLY A 113 1.44 7.88 -0.83
C GLY A 113 0.27 8.85 -0.75
N THR A 114 -0.09 9.39 -1.90
CA THR A 114 -1.21 10.31 -2.04
C THR A 114 -2.11 9.92 -3.20
N MET A 115 -3.40 10.23 -3.03
CA MET A 115 -4.38 10.28 -4.11
C MET A 115 -4.87 11.72 -4.19
N HIS A 116 -4.48 12.43 -5.24
CA HIS A 116 -4.83 13.82 -5.47
C HIS A 116 -5.77 13.93 -6.67
N TYR A 117 -6.91 14.57 -6.48
CA TYR A 117 -7.91 14.81 -7.51
C TYR A 117 -8.17 16.29 -7.67
N GLN A 118 -8.24 16.76 -8.91
CA GLN A 118 -8.58 18.13 -9.25
C GLN A 118 -9.64 18.15 -10.34
N GLY A 119 -10.55 19.14 -10.27
CA GLY A 119 -11.62 19.33 -11.27
C GLY A 119 -12.15 20.74 -11.27
N HIS A 120 -12.89 21.10 -12.33
CA HIS A 120 -13.44 22.45 -12.55
C HIS A 120 -12.37 23.53 -12.48
N LYS A 121 -11.47 23.52 -13.47
CA LYS A 121 -10.38 24.50 -13.56
C LYS A 121 -10.91 25.87 -13.96
N HIS A 122 -10.62 26.90 -13.15
CA HIS A 122 -10.88 28.31 -13.46
C HIS A 122 -9.60 29.12 -13.30
N GLY A 123 -9.04 29.59 -14.43
CA GLY A 123 -7.72 30.21 -14.45
C GLY A 123 -6.66 29.23 -13.94
N ASP A 124 -5.94 29.60 -12.91
CA ASP A 124 -4.92 28.75 -12.29
C ASP A 124 -5.42 27.92 -11.09
N ASN A 125 -6.70 28.05 -10.75
CA ASN A 125 -7.29 27.37 -9.60
C ASN A 125 -8.24 26.24 -10.02
N TYR A 126 -8.32 25.22 -9.16
CA TYR A 126 -9.34 24.18 -9.25
C TYR A 126 -10.40 24.42 -8.15
N VAL A 127 -11.66 24.35 -8.54
CA VAL A 127 -12.79 24.47 -7.60
C VAL A 127 -12.90 23.23 -6.76
N LEU A 128 -12.71 22.08 -7.40
CA LEU A 128 -12.62 20.80 -6.72
C LEU A 128 -11.14 20.42 -6.67
N ASP A 129 -10.63 20.31 -5.45
CA ASP A 129 -9.23 19.97 -5.18
C ASP A 129 -9.17 19.21 -3.85
N ASN A 130 -8.81 17.95 -3.90
CA ASN A 130 -8.73 17.12 -2.70
C ASN A 130 -7.56 16.14 -2.77
N THR A 131 -6.95 15.91 -1.61
CA THR A 131 -5.84 14.99 -1.41
C THR A 131 -6.15 14.07 -0.25
N PHE A 132 -5.99 12.76 -0.48
CA PHE A 132 -5.97 11.74 0.55
C PHE A 132 -4.53 11.26 0.72
N SER A 133 -4.05 11.13 1.96
CA SER A 133 -2.68 10.74 2.27
C SER A 133 -2.59 9.97 3.59
N ASN A 134 -1.40 9.44 3.92
CA ASN A 134 -1.16 8.73 5.17
C ASN A 134 -2.18 7.61 5.44
N PHE A 135 -2.34 6.72 4.46
CA PHE A 135 -3.33 5.65 4.54
C PHE A 135 -2.94 4.61 5.58
N ASN A 136 -3.91 4.22 6.40
CA ASN A 136 -3.79 3.15 7.40
C ASN A 136 -4.99 2.20 7.29
N LEU A 137 -4.74 0.98 6.85
CA LEU A 137 -5.74 -0.09 6.80
C LEU A 137 -5.65 -0.91 8.08
N LYS A 138 -6.75 -1.01 8.81
CA LYS A 138 -6.87 -1.76 10.07
C LYS A 138 -7.86 -2.91 9.91
N ALA A 139 -7.42 -4.10 10.27
CA ALA A 139 -8.26 -5.28 10.33
C ALA A 139 -8.32 -5.83 11.77
N GLU A 140 -9.51 -6.18 12.23
CA GLU A 140 -9.74 -6.83 13.52
C GLU A 140 -10.91 -7.83 13.42
N GLY A 141 -10.59 -9.11 13.50
CA GLY A 141 -11.57 -10.16 13.26
C GLY A 141 -12.19 -10.02 11.89
N SER A 142 -13.50 -9.80 11.81
CA SER A 142 -14.22 -9.59 10.54
C SER A 142 -14.32 -8.11 10.13
N LYS A 143 -13.84 -7.18 10.93
CA LYS A 143 -13.91 -5.74 10.65
C LYS A 143 -12.69 -5.27 9.89
N LEU A 144 -12.91 -4.46 8.85
CA LEU A 144 -11.85 -3.83 8.06
C LEU A 144 -12.17 -2.35 7.90
N GLU A 145 -11.23 -1.49 8.23
CA GLU A 145 -11.36 -0.02 8.17
C GLU A 145 -10.14 0.62 7.53
N LEU A 146 -10.37 1.56 6.63
CA LEU A 146 -9.32 2.38 6.02
C LEU A 146 -9.40 3.79 6.57
N TYR A 147 -8.29 4.29 7.08
CA TYR A 147 -8.10 5.66 7.56
C TYR A 147 -7.15 6.41 6.65
N ALA A 148 -7.32 7.73 6.56
CA ALA A 148 -6.38 8.63 5.90
C ALA A 148 -6.48 10.05 6.45
N ASP A 149 -5.47 10.85 6.14
CA ASP A 149 -5.56 12.30 6.23
C ASP A 149 -6.23 12.81 4.95
N VAL A 150 -7.11 13.81 5.09
CA VAL A 150 -7.83 14.40 3.97
C VAL A 150 -7.65 15.91 4.00
N HIS A 151 -7.23 16.49 2.89
CA HIS A 151 -7.13 17.92 2.68
C HIS A 151 -7.91 18.27 1.41
N TYR A 152 -8.93 19.14 1.52
CA TYR A 152 -9.83 19.39 0.41
C TYR A 152 -10.41 20.80 0.42
N ARG A 153 -10.79 21.30 -0.76
CA ARG A 153 -11.65 22.47 -0.89
C ARG A 153 -13.11 22.08 -0.71
N LYS A 154 -13.81 22.80 0.14
CA LYS A 154 -15.27 22.66 0.27
C LYS A 154 -15.90 23.00 -1.08
N TYR A 155 -16.58 22.04 -1.69
CA TYR A 155 -17.28 22.27 -2.95
C TYR A 155 -18.54 23.13 -2.71
N VAL A 156 -18.66 24.25 -3.41
CA VAL A 156 -19.83 25.13 -3.38
C VAL A 156 -20.67 24.92 -4.64
N ASP A 157 -20.07 25.19 -5.79
CA ASP A 157 -20.63 24.92 -7.12
C ASP A 157 -19.47 24.78 -8.14
N SER A 158 -19.78 24.56 -9.42
CA SER A 158 -18.76 24.33 -10.46
C SER A 158 -17.87 25.55 -10.77
N ASN A 159 -18.19 26.73 -10.26
CA ASN A 159 -17.49 27.97 -10.53
C ASN A 159 -16.86 28.59 -9.27
N THR A 160 -17.27 28.15 -8.08
CA THR A 160 -16.92 28.76 -6.82
C THR A 160 -16.14 27.78 -5.94
N ALA A 161 -14.85 28.06 -5.76
CA ALA A 161 -14.02 27.32 -4.82
C ALA A 161 -14.34 27.78 -3.39
N GLY A 162 -14.63 26.82 -2.52
CA GLY A 162 -14.80 27.08 -1.10
C GLY A 162 -13.47 27.17 -0.36
N GLU A 163 -13.56 27.24 0.96
CA GLU A 163 -12.40 27.25 1.84
C GLU A 163 -11.72 25.87 1.91
N TRP A 164 -10.44 25.87 2.26
CA TRP A 164 -9.70 24.66 2.54
C TRP A 164 -10.15 24.06 3.87
N GLN A 165 -10.28 22.75 3.88
CA GLN A 165 -10.60 21.94 5.05
C GLN A 165 -9.54 20.85 5.19
N GLU A 166 -9.25 20.46 6.42
CA GLU A 166 -8.32 19.39 6.75
C GLU A 166 -8.89 18.51 7.86
N ALA A 167 -8.75 17.20 7.70
CA ALA A 167 -9.07 16.23 8.74
C ALA A 167 -8.01 15.12 8.74
N LYS A 168 -7.56 14.72 9.94
CA LYS A 168 -6.47 13.76 10.13
C LYS A 168 -6.99 12.42 10.58
N GLN A 169 -6.45 11.35 9.96
CA GLN A 169 -6.74 9.95 10.31
C GLN A 169 -8.22 9.68 10.52
N ILE A 170 -9.04 10.24 9.62
CA ILE A 170 -10.47 9.97 9.60
C ILE A 170 -10.74 8.63 8.94
N LYS A 171 -11.79 7.97 9.33
CA LYS A 171 -12.25 6.76 8.66
C LYS A 171 -12.74 7.09 7.26
N VAL A 172 -12.00 6.63 6.24
CA VAL A 172 -12.34 6.82 4.82
C VAL A 172 -13.39 5.81 4.40
N SER A 173 -13.21 4.56 4.79
CA SER A 173 -14.15 3.49 4.43
C SER A 173 -14.11 2.34 5.43
N GLU A 174 -15.19 1.54 5.42
CA GLU A 174 -15.29 0.33 6.23
C GLU A 174 -15.93 -0.81 5.46
N TRP A 175 -15.53 -2.04 5.80
CA TRP A 175 -16.04 -3.30 5.24
C TRP A 175 -16.17 -4.37 6.31
N THR A 176 -16.96 -5.40 6.00
CA THR A 176 -16.90 -6.69 6.70
C THR A 176 -16.11 -7.66 5.84
N LEU A 177 -15.19 -8.40 6.43
CA LEU A 177 -14.46 -9.46 5.74
C LEU A 177 -15.35 -10.69 5.49
N LYS A 178 -15.08 -11.43 4.40
CA LYS A 178 -15.72 -12.72 4.12
C LYS A 178 -15.44 -13.75 5.21
N GLU A 179 -14.17 -13.81 5.61
CA GLU A 179 -13.66 -14.65 6.69
C GLU A 179 -12.95 -13.78 7.72
N PRO A 180 -13.11 -14.03 9.03
CA PRO A 180 -12.36 -13.30 10.04
C PRO A 180 -10.86 -13.44 9.82
N LEU A 181 -10.11 -12.35 10.03
CA LEU A 181 -8.66 -12.38 9.93
C LEU A 181 -8.08 -13.33 10.98
N ALA A 182 -7.23 -14.25 10.54
CA ALA A 182 -6.46 -15.14 11.40
C ALA A 182 -5.02 -15.19 10.89
N LEU A 183 -4.09 -14.59 11.64
CA LEU A 183 -2.69 -14.51 11.24
C LEU A 183 -2.01 -15.87 11.37
N LYS A 184 -1.25 -16.22 10.34
CA LYS A 184 -0.35 -17.37 10.29
C LYS A 184 0.90 -16.96 9.50
N ALA A 185 2.01 -17.67 9.67
CA ALA A 185 3.23 -17.37 8.95
C ALA A 185 3.05 -17.37 7.42
N GLY A 186 3.66 -16.41 6.74
CA GLY A 186 3.57 -16.24 5.29
C GLY A 186 2.52 -15.19 4.88
N ASP A 187 2.04 -15.31 3.66
CA ASP A 187 1.01 -14.40 3.12
C ASP A 187 -0.37 -14.85 3.60
N VAL A 188 -1.11 -13.94 4.26
CA VAL A 188 -2.49 -14.15 4.67
C VAL A 188 -3.41 -13.24 3.85
N ALA A 189 -4.17 -13.84 2.95
CA ALA A 189 -5.12 -13.14 2.10
C ALA A 189 -6.39 -12.74 2.87
N PHE A 190 -6.97 -11.61 2.47
CA PHE A 190 -8.27 -11.16 2.93
C PHE A 190 -9.12 -10.60 1.78
N ALA A 191 -10.44 -10.64 1.95
CA ALA A 191 -11.38 -10.04 1.00
C ALA A 191 -12.62 -9.54 1.75
N SER A 192 -13.17 -8.42 1.32
CA SER A 192 -14.45 -7.93 1.83
C SER A 192 -15.62 -8.79 1.37
N ASN A 193 -16.64 -8.85 2.19
CA ASN A 193 -17.93 -9.43 1.82
C ASN A 193 -18.76 -8.38 1.06
N GLY A 194 -18.36 -8.12 -0.20
CA GLY A 194 -19.00 -7.14 -1.05
C GLY A 194 -18.49 -5.71 -0.84
N ARG A 195 -19.36 -4.73 -1.14
CA ARG A 195 -19.06 -3.30 -1.11
C ARG A 195 -18.89 -2.78 0.31
N GLY A 196 -18.03 -1.75 0.45
CA GLY A 196 -17.87 -0.99 1.68
C GLY A 196 -18.78 0.22 1.75
N LYS A 197 -18.56 1.02 2.81
CA LYS A 197 -19.23 2.31 3.03
C LYS A 197 -18.18 3.37 3.32
N PHE A 198 -18.41 4.61 2.87
CA PHE A 198 -17.64 5.75 3.34
C PHE A 198 -17.86 5.96 4.85
N GLY A 199 -16.77 6.17 5.57
CA GLY A 199 -16.77 6.11 7.03
C GLY A 199 -17.01 7.45 7.73
N SER A 200 -16.94 8.59 6.99
CA SER A 200 -17.11 9.92 7.60
C SER A 200 -17.74 10.93 6.64
N GLN A 201 -18.31 11.98 7.21
CA GLN A 201 -18.86 13.11 6.46
C GLN A 201 -17.76 13.90 5.73
N ASP A 202 -16.54 13.97 6.30
CA ASP A 202 -15.41 14.66 5.65
C ASP A 202 -15.00 14.01 4.33
N VAL A 203 -15.02 12.67 4.24
CA VAL A 203 -14.81 11.97 2.96
C VAL A 203 -15.87 12.34 1.95
N ILE A 204 -17.15 12.36 2.34
CA ILE A 204 -18.25 12.74 1.46
C ILE A 204 -18.10 14.20 1.00
N ASN A 205 -17.71 15.09 1.90
CA ASN A 205 -17.46 16.50 1.58
C ASN A 205 -16.26 16.66 0.63
N ALA A 206 -15.16 15.90 0.84
CA ALA A 206 -14.01 15.87 -0.04
C ALA A 206 -14.37 15.38 -1.45
N LEU A 207 -15.37 14.50 -1.56
CA LEU A 207 -15.95 14.07 -2.83
C LEU A 207 -17.08 15.00 -3.32
N GLY A 208 -17.02 16.29 -2.97
CA GLY A 208 -17.95 17.32 -3.41
C GLY A 208 -19.34 17.26 -2.80
N GLY A 209 -19.57 16.41 -1.80
CA GLY A 209 -20.89 16.20 -1.18
C GLY A 209 -21.86 15.40 -2.05
N PHE A 210 -21.39 14.76 -3.13
CA PHE A 210 -22.26 14.11 -4.13
C PHE A 210 -22.83 12.76 -3.69
N TYR A 211 -22.27 12.16 -2.61
CA TYR A 211 -22.57 10.80 -2.19
C TYR A 211 -23.33 10.68 -0.86
N LYS A 212 -24.06 11.72 -0.45
CA LYS A 212 -24.84 11.70 0.83
C LYS A 212 -25.92 10.61 0.87
N ASP A 213 -26.49 10.26 -0.28
CA ASP A 213 -27.59 9.27 -0.38
C ASP A 213 -27.08 7.88 -0.82
N ASP A 214 -25.90 7.79 -1.41
CA ASP A 214 -25.22 6.54 -1.75
C ASP A 214 -23.77 6.54 -1.23
N ILE A 215 -23.60 6.24 0.03
CA ILE A 215 -22.33 6.23 0.74
C ILE A 215 -21.46 4.99 0.43
N HIS A 216 -21.85 4.14 -0.54
CA HIS A 216 -21.11 2.93 -0.80
C HIS A 216 -19.83 3.19 -1.61
N THR A 217 -18.78 2.49 -1.25
CA THR A 217 -17.55 2.31 -2.03
C THR A 217 -17.47 0.88 -2.55
N GLY A 218 -16.52 0.57 -3.42
CA GLY A 218 -16.35 -0.79 -3.94
C GLY A 218 -15.79 -1.78 -2.93
N ALA A 219 -15.48 -2.97 -3.41
CA ALA A 219 -14.88 -4.03 -2.62
C ALA A 219 -13.39 -3.78 -2.39
N ILE A 220 -12.83 -4.46 -1.41
CA ILE A 220 -11.40 -4.49 -1.12
C ILE A 220 -10.92 -5.93 -1.00
N THR A 221 -9.75 -6.21 -1.56
CA THR A 221 -9.03 -7.48 -1.43
C THR A 221 -7.56 -7.20 -1.13
N GLY A 222 -6.88 -8.14 -0.51
CA GLY A 222 -5.46 -7.94 -0.24
C GLY A 222 -4.82 -9.11 0.48
N LYS A 223 -3.60 -8.87 0.92
CA LYS A 223 -2.85 -9.79 1.76
C LYS A 223 -1.93 -9.06 2.70
N VAL A 224 -1.73 -9.61 3.88
CA VAL A 224 -0.70 -9.22 4.83
C VAL A 224 0.46 -10.22 4.79
N LYS A 225 1.69 -9.72 4.95
CA LYS A 225 2.89 -10.54 5.12
C LYS A 225 3.15 -10.72 6.60
N VAL A 226 3.25 -11.95 7.05
CA VAL A 226 3.35 -12.30 8.47
C VAL A 226 4.62 -13.08 8.73
N SER A 227 5.47 -12.57 9.62
CA SER A 227 6.56 -13.32 10.21
C SER A 227 6.10 -14.04 11.46
N ARG A 228 6.74 -15.18 11.72
CA ARG A 228 6.55 -15.98 12.92
C ARG A 228 7.79 -15.85 13.80
N GLU A 229 7.61 -15.41 15.03
CA GLU A 229 8.68 -15.26 16.00
C GLU A 229 8.39 -16.14 17.22
N CYS A 230 9.43 -16.78 17.76
CA CYS A 230 9.35 -17.46 19.02
C CYS A 230 9.88 -16.55 20.13
N PRO A 231 9.13 -16.35 21.25
CA PRO A 231 9.64 -15.61 22.38
C PRO A 231 10.93 -16.24 22.92
N PRO A 232 11.86 -15.46 23.43
CA PRO A 232 13.03 -16.02 24.10
C PRO A 232 12.57 -16.84 25.33
N VAL A 233 13.22 -18.00 25.51
CA VAL A 233 13.00 -18.88 26.67
C VAL A 233 13.64 -18.27 27.91
#